data_850550446df70c426fb8bd4d13545f41
#
_entry.id   850550446df70c426fb8bd4d13545f41
#
_cell.length_a   1.000
_cell.length_b   1.000
_cell.length_c   1.000
_cell.angle_alpha   90.00
_cell.angle_beta   90.00
_cell.angle_gamma   90.00
#
_symmetry.space_group_name_H-M   'P 1'
#
loop_
_entity.id
_entity.type
_entity.pdbx_description
1 polymer ?
#
loop_
_entity_poly.entity_id
_entity_poly.type
_entity_poly.pdbx_seq_one_letter_code
_entity_poly.pdbx_strand_id
1 'polypeptide(L)'
;MSGFEKDMQIFVDADACPVVDIVETIAEKYNIPTTLLCDTNHVLYSDYSEVIVVGAGADAVDYKLIGICHKGDIVVSQDYGVVAMAFGKRAYAIHQSGKWYTDENIDRMLMERHLNKKARRGSSKNHIKGPKKRTSEDDERFAQSFEKLVLLAQAKEGEQNGAV
;
A
#
# COMPACT_ATOMS: atom_id res chain seq x y z
N MET A 1 -2.63 -0.52 -30.61
CA MET A 1 -2.84 -0.54 -29.84
C MET A 1 -2.11 -0.52 -29.03
N SER A 2 -1.69 -0.09 -29.16
CA SER A 2 -1.17 -0.02 -28.44
C SER A 2 -1.39 0.26 -27.40
N GLY A 3 -2.07 0.39 -27.30
CA GLY A 3 -2.57 0.64 -26.14
C GLY A 3 -2.06 -0.04 -25.02
N PHE A 4 -0.98 -0.41 -25.11
CA PHE A 4 -0.43 -1.16 -24.08
C PHE A 4 0.26 -0.36 -23.02
N GLU A 5 0.05 0.94 -22.98
CA GLU A 5 0.34 1.67 -21.78
C GLU A 5 -0.55 1.11 -20.70
N LYS A 6 0.04 0.45 -19.74
CA LYS A 6 -0.74 -0.06 -18.63
C LYS A 6 -1.33 1.10 -17.86
N ASP A 7 -2.63 1.11 -17.76
CA ASP A 7 -3.32 2.01 -16.87
C ASP A 7 -2.85 1.73 -15.44
N MET A 8 -2.95 2.73 -14.59
CA MET A 8 -2.56 2.56 -13.20
C MET A 8 -3.28 1.41 -12.55
N GLN A 9 -2.61 0.75 -11.65
CA GLN A 9 -3.14 -0.36 -10.87
C GLN A 9 -2.93 -0.09 -9.39
N ILE A 10 -3.69 -0.79 -8.57
CA ILE A 10 -3.54 -0.72 -7.12
C ILE A 10 -3.03 -2.07 -6.64
N PHE A 11 -2.01 -2.04 -5.81
CA PHE A 11 -1.46 -3.24 -5.18
C PHE A 11 -1.61 -3.11 -3.67
N VAL A 12 -2.14 -4.14 -3.04
CA VAL A 12 -2.34 -4.16 -1.59
C VAL A 12 -1.50 -5.27 -0.99
N ASP A 13 -0.65 -4.88 -0.05
CA ASP A 13 0.04 -5.82 0.84
C ASP A 13 -1.02 -6.23 1.86
N ALA A 14 -1.70 -7.35 1.58
CA ALA A 14 -2.99 -7.65 2.18
C ALA A 14 -2.93 -8.40 3.51
N ASP A 15 -1.76 -8.91 3.91
CA ASP A 15 -1.65 -9.60 5.19
C ASP A 15 -1.90 -8.62 6.33
N ALA A 16 -2.87 -8.97 7.19
CA ALA A 16 -3.28 -8.13 8.32
C ALA A 16 -3.71 -6.71 7.92
N CYS A 17 -4.17 -6.51 6.68
CA CYS A 17 -4.60 -5.21 6.20
C CYS A 17 -6.09 -5.00 6.48
N PRO A 18 -6.46 -3.99 7.29
CA PRO A 18 -7.87 -3.78 7.65
C PRO A 18 -8.67 -3.00 6.61
N VAL A 19 -8.05 -2.53 5.53
CA VAL A 19 -8.70 -1.62 4.58
C VAL A 19 -8.95 -2.23 3.20
N VAL A 20 -8.79 -3.55 3.06
CA VAL A 20 -8.97 -4.22 1.77
C VAL A 20 -10.32 -3.90 1.15
N ASP A 21 -11.40 -4.02 1.92
CA ASP A 21 -12.76 -3.78 1.42
C ASP A 21 -12.95 -2.33 0.96
N ILE A 22 -12.36 -1.39 1.68
CA ILE A 22 -12.44 0.03 1.33
C ILE A 22 -11.70 0.29 0.02
N VAL A 23 -10.51 -0.28 -0.10
CA VAL A 23 -9.71 -0.16 -1.33
C VAL A 23 -10.49 -0.69 -2.52
N GLU A 24 -11.08 -1.86 -2.38
CA GLU A 24 -11.86 -2.49 -3.46
C GLU A 24 -13.08 -1.68 -3.84
N THR A 25 -13.79 -1.14 -2.87
CA THR A 25 -14.98 -0.31 -3.13
C THR A 25 -14.61 0.91 -3.97
N ILE A 26 -13.53 1.59 -3.59
CA ILE A 26 -13.08 2.80 -4.30
C ILE A 26 -12.49 2.43 -5.68
N ALA A 27 -11.71 1.35 -5.74
CA ALA A 27 -11.13 0.89 -7.00
C ALA A 27 -12.22 0.53 -8.01
N GLU A 28 -13.26 -0.16 -7.56
CA GLU A 28 -14.37 -0.54 -8.41
C GLU A 28 -15.13 0.68 -8.94
N LYS A 29 -15.31 1.70 -8.09
CA LYS A 29 -15.95 2.95 -8.48
C LYS A 29 -15.25 3.61 -9.67
N TYR A 30 -13.93 3.50 -9.74
CA TYR A 30 -13.12 4.13 -10.78
C TYR A 30 -12.59 3.13 -11.81
N ASN A 31 -13.06 1.88 -11.76
CA ASN A 31 -12.64 0.81 -12.67
C ASN A 31 -11.12 0.60 -12.70
N ILE A 32 -10.51 0.59 -11.53
CA ILE A 32 -9.06 0.42 -11.42
C ILE A 32 -8.75 -1.02 -11.03
N PRO A 33 -7.93 -1.73 -11.85
CA PRO A 33 -7.52 -3.09 -11.49
C PRO A 33 -6.76 -3.09 -10.15
N THR A 34 -7.11 -4.03 -9.30
CA THR A 34 -6.52 -4.17 -7.97
C THR A 34 -6.00 -5.58 -7.78
N THR A 35 -4.83 -5.69 -7.20
CA THR A 35 -4.20 -6.96 -6.88
C THR A 35 -3.93 -7.03 -5.37
N LEU A 36 -4.41 -8.09 -4.74
CA LEU A 36 -4.15 -8.36 -3.33
C LEU A 36 -3.04 -9.40 -3.25
N LEU A 37 -1.98 -9.08 -2.52
CA LEU A 37 -0.88 -10.02 -2.31
C LEU A 37 -0.91 -10.50 -0.87
N CYS A 38 -0.86 -11.79 -0.67
CA CYS A 38 -0.85 -12.40 0.65
C CYS A 38 0.06 -13.61 0.68
N ASP A 39 0.44 -14.04 1.90
CA ASP A 39 1.23 -15.24 2.04
C ASP A 39 0.33 -16.49 2.12
N THR A 40 0.94 -17.68 2.13
CA THR A 40 0.21 -18.93 2.14
C THR A 40 -0.63 -19.17 3.40
N ASN A 41 -0.37 -18.40 4.46
CA ASN A 41 -1.09 -18.54 5.73
C ASN A 41 -2.35 -17.67 5.79
N HIS A 42 -2.50 -16.74 4.85
CA HIS A 42 -3.57 -15.75 4.87
C HIS A 42 -4.26 -15.66 3.51
N VAL A 43 -4.76 -16.80 3.02
CA VAL A 43 -5.41 -16.83 1.70
C VAL A 43 -6.71 -16.03 1.75
N LEU A 44 -6.83 -15.10 0.82
CA LEU A 44 -7.97 -14.21 0.71
C LEU A 44 -8.79 -14.56 -0.52
N TYR A 45 -10.07 -14.20 -0.49
CA TYR A 45 -10.94 -14.29 -1.64
C TYR A 45 -11.46 -12.91 -2.00
N SER A 46 -11.62 -12.65 -3.28
CA SER A 46 -12.17 -11.39 -3.74
C SER A 46 -12.97 -11.63 -5.03
N ASP A 47 -14.12 -10.98 -5.12
CA ASP A 47 -14.92 -10.99 -6.33
C ASP A 47 -14.46 -9.91 -7.33
N TYR A 48 -13.65 -8.98 -6.88
CA TYR A 48 -13.19 -7.87 -7.70
C TYR A 48 -11.70 -7.94 -8.04
N SER A 49 -10.86 -8.17 -7.05
CA SER A 49 -9.41 -8.09 -7.19
C SER A 49 -8.82 -9.42 -7.63
N GLU A 50 -7.68 -9.34 -8.32
CA GLU A 50 -6.83 -10.50 -8.49
C GLU A 50 -6.15 -10.79 -7.15
N VAL A 51 -6.09 -12.05 -6.75
CA VAL A 51 -5.42 -12.45 -5.52
C VAL A 51 -4.19 -13.26 -5.89
N ILE A 52 -3.03 -12.81 -5.46
CA ILE A 52 -1.78 -13.52 -5.66
C ILE A 52 -1.30 -14.04 -4.31
N VAL A 53 -1.25 -15.37 -4.18
CA VAL A 53 -0.72 -16.02 -3.00
C VAL A 53 0.74 -16.33 -3.27
N VAL A 54 1.65 -15.72 -2.48
CA VAL A 54 3.07 -15.95 -2.65
C VAL A 54 3.56 -16.99 -1.65
N GLY A 55 4.70 -17.59 -1.92
CA GLY A 55 5.26 -18.61 -1.05
C GLY A 55 5.61 -18.07 0.34
N ALA A 56 5.76 -18.98 1.29
CA ALA A 56 6.20 -18.64 2.63
C ALA A 56 7.61 -18.07 2.60
N GLY A 57 7.80 -16.95 3.26
CA GLY A 57 9.10 -16.30 3.34
C GLY A 57 8.87 -14.85 3.75
N ALA A 58 9.75 -14.33 4.61
CA ALA A 58 9.54 -13.02 5.22
C ALA A 58 9.36 -11.88 4.19
N ASP A 59 10.01 -12.00 3.03
CA ASP A 59 10.02 -10.93 2.04
C ASP A 59 9.37 -11.33 0.72
N ALA A 60 8.66 -12.47 0.68
CA ALA A 60 8.10 -12.99 -0.57
C ALA A 60 7.06 -12.05 -1.18
N VAL A 61 6.17 -11.48 -0.35
CA VAL A 61 5.17 -10.52 -0.78
C VAL A 61 5.84 -9.26 -1.33
N ASP A 62 6.85 -8.77 -0.62
CA ASP A 62 7.58 -7.55 -0.97
C ASP A 62 8.23 -7.67 -2.35
N TYR A 63 8.95 -8.75 -2.59
CA TYR A 63 9.63 -8.97 -3.86
C TYR A 63 8.63 -9.10 -5.02
N LYS A 64 7.54 -9.84 -4.78
CA LYS A 64 6.52 -10.00 -5.83
C LYS A 64 5.88 -8.65 -6.16
N LEU A 65 5.49 -7.90 -5.13
CA LEU A 65 4.83 -6.60 -5.30
C LEU A 65 5.71 -5.66 -6.11
N ILE A 66 6.98 -5.54 -5.72
CA ILE A 66 7.91 -4.64 -6.41
C ILE A 66 8.18 -5.11 -7.83
N GLY A 67 8.18 -6.42 -8.08
CA GLY A 67 8.38 -6.95 -9.43
C GLY A 67 7.26 -6.63 -10.40
N ILE A 68 6.05 -6.42 -9.90
CA ILE A 68 4.88 -6.16 -10.75
C ILE A 68 4.39 -4.70 -10.70
N CYS A 69 4.94 -3.90 -9.81
CA CYS A 69 4.58 -2.49 -9.64
C CYS A 69 5.26 -1.63 -10.71
N HIS A 70 4.55 -0.64 -11.21
CA HIS A 70 5.03 0.27 -12.25
C HIS A 70 4.81 1.72 -11.83
N LYS A 71 5.46 2.62 -12.55
CA LYS A 71 5.29 4.06 -12.33
C LYS A 71 3.82 4.44 -12.38
N GLY A 72 3.39 5.23 -11.41
CA GLY A 72 2.02 5.72 -11.35
C GLY A 72 1.03 4.80 -10.63
N ASP A 73 1.45 3.59 -10.29
CA ASP A 73 0.62 2.67 -9.52
C ASP A 73 0.51 3.13 -8.07
N ILE A 74 -0.46 2.60 -7.36
CA ILE A 74 -0.65 2.90 -5.94
C ILE A 74 -0.40 1.63 -5.13
N VAL A 75 0.42 1.74 -4.09
CA VAL A 75 0.72 0.64 -3.17
C VAL A 75 0.12 0.97 -1.81
N VAL A 76 -0.68 0.05 -1.28
CA VAL A 76 -1.23 0.15 0.08
C VAL A 76 -0.44 -0.81 0.96
N SER A 77 0.33 -0.27 1.89
CA SER A 77 1.18 -1.09 2.77
C SER A 77 1.52 -0.34 4.04
N GLN A 78 1.71 -1.09 5.12
CA GLN A 78 2.25 -0.56 6.36
C GLN A 78 3.74 -0.87 6.50
N ASP A 79 4.33 -1.54 5.53
CA ASP A 79 5.74 -1.90 5.55
C ASP A 79 6.57 -0.82 4.86
N TYR A 80 7.38 -0.11 5.65
CA TYR A 80 8.19 1.00 5.14
C TYR A 80 9.23 0.55 4.10
N GLY A 81 9.71 -0.69 4.20
CA GLY A 81 10.64 -1.24 3.22
C GLY A 81 9.99 -1.39 1.85
N VAL A 82 8.75 -1.89 1.83
CA VAL A 82 7.94 -2.00 0.60
C VAL A 82 7.72 -0.61 0.00
N VAL A 83 7.37 0.36 0.85
CA VAL A 83 7.10 1.73 0.41
C VAL A 83 8.35 2.36 -0.21
N ALA A 84 9.50 2.18 0.41
CA ALA A 84 10.75 2.71 -0.13
C ALA A 84 11.05 2.13 -1.51
N MET A 85 10.81 0.84 -1.70
CA MET A 85 10.99 0.17 -2.99
C MET A 85 9.98 0.67 -4.02
N ALA A 86 8.72 0.89 -3.61
CA ALA A 86 7.69 1.44 -4.48
C ALA A 86 8.09 2.83 -5.00
N PHE A 87 8.68 3.65 -4.14
CA PHE A 87 9.18 4.96 -4.56
C PHE A 87 10.30 4.84 -5.59
N GLY A 88 11.13 3.81 -5.49
CA GLY A 88 12.13 3.52 -6.50
C GLY A 88 11.53 3.24 -7.87
N LYS A 89 10.28 2.79 -7.90
CA LYS A 89 9.51 2.56 -9.12
C LYS A 89 8.67 3.78 -9.53
N ARG A 90 8.72 4.85 -8.76
CA ARG A 90 7.89 6.05 -8.94
C ARG A 90 6.40 5.76 -8.80
N ALA A 91 6.06 4.84 -7.95
CA ALA A 91 4.67 4.57 -7.56
C ALA A 91 4.30 5.42 -6.35
N TYR A 92 3.00 5.58 -6.13
CA TYR A 92 2.48 6.21 -4.92
C TYR A 92 2.33 5.15 -3.84
N ALA A 93 2.34 5.59 -2.59
CA ALA A 93 2.10 4.67 -1.48
C ALA A 93 1.29 5.35 -0.38
N ILE A 94 0.44 4.56 0.27
CA ILE A 94 -0.43 5.02 1.35
C ILE A 94 -0.46 4.00 2.47
N HIS A 95 -0.46 4.50 3.69
CA HIS A 95 -0.61 3.70 4.90
C HIS A 95 -2.09 3.46 5.19
N GLN A 96 -2.41 2.40 5.89
CA GLN A 96 -3.79 2.07 6.27
C GLN A 96 -4.48 3.14 7.13
N SER A 97 -3.72 4.05 7.71
CA SER A 97 -4.27 5.21 8.44
C SER A 97 -4.79 6.31 7.51
N GLY A 98 -4.49 6.22 6.22
CA GLY A 98 -4.77 7.27 5.25
C GLY A 98 -3.63 8.23 5.04
N LYS A 99 -2.53 8.07 5.78
CA LYS A 99 -1.37 8.93 5.59
C LYS A 99 -0.65 8.55 4.30
N TRP A 100 -0.43 9.53 3.44
CA TRP A 100 0.36 9.34 2.24
C TRP A 100 1.84 9.30 2.61
N TYR A 101 2.56 8.35 2.03
CA TYR A 101 4.00 8.36 2.17
C TYR A 101 4.60 9.34 1.16
N THR A 102 5.64 10.04 1.57
CA THR A 102 6.39 10.96 0.73
C THR A 102 7.88 10.68 0.90
N ASP A 103 8.70 11.13 -0.04
CA ASP A 103 10.15 11.00 0.10
C ASP A 103 10.65 11.65 1.39
N GLU A 104 10.01 12.75 1.80
CA GLU A 104 10.39 13.45 3.02
C GLU A 104 10.05 12.67 4.28
N ASN A 105 8.87 12.05 4.33
CA ASN A 105 8.44 11.40 5.56
C ASN A 105 8.91 9.95 5.70
N ILE A 106 9.22 9.28 4.59
CA ILE A 106 9.63 7.88 4.66
C ILE A 106 10.97 7.71 5.40
N ASP A 107 11.90 8.60 5.19
CA ASP A 107 13.19 8.54 5.86
C ASP A 107 13.04 8.70 7.38
N ARG A 108 12.17 9.63 7.79
CA ARG A 108 11.87 9.84 9.20
C ARG A 108 11.18 8.62 9.81
N MET A 109 10.23 8.03 9.10
CA MET A 109 9.52 6.84 9.58
C MET A 109 10.44 5.65 9.73
N LEU A 110 11.37 5.47 8.81
CA LEU A 110 12.37 4.40 8.90
C LEU A 110 13.28 4.62 10.10
N MET A 111 13.67 5.87 10.37
CA MET A 111 14.49 6.20 11.52
C MET A 111 13.74 5.97 12.84
N GLU A 112 12.48 6.40 12.92
CA GLU A 112 11.64 6.17 14.09
C GLU A 112 11.48 4.68 14.38
N ARG A 113 11.25 3.88 13.33
CA ARG A 113 11.15 2.44 13.45
C ARG A 113 12.44 1.84 14.01
N HIS A 114 13.58 2.29 13.52
CA HIS A 114 14.89 1.83 13.99
C HIS A 114 15.11 2.18 15.47
N LEU A 115 14.80 3.42 15.85
CA LEU A 115 14.94 3.87 17.23
C LEU A 115 14.00 3.12 18.17
N ASN A 116 12.75 2.89 17.76
CA ASN A 116 11.79 2.14 18.57
C ASN A 116 12.25 0.68 18.75
N LYS A 117 12.78 0.07 17.71
CA LYS A 117 13.30 -1.29 17.78
C LYS A 117 14.48 -1.37 18.73
N LYS A 118 15.37 -0.38 18.69
CA LYS A 118 16.52 -0.28 19.60
C LYS A 118 16.06 -0.09 21.04
N ALA A 119 15.07 0.76 21.28
CA ALA A 119 14.50 0.97 22.60
C ALA A 119 13.86 -0.29 23.17
N ARG A 120 13.16 -1.06 22.35
CA ARG A 120 12.57 -2.34 22.77
C ARG A 120 13.63 -3.35 23.20
N ARG A 121 14.78 -3.37 22.52
CA ARG A 121 15.89 -4.25 22.88
C ARG A 121 16.56 -3.82 24.19
N GLY A 122 16.56 -2.51 24.46
CA GLY A 122 17.22 -1.96 25.66
C GLY A 122 16.42 -2.05 26.94
N SER A 123 15.12 -2.37 26.87
CA SER A 123 14.27 -2.38 28.07
C SER A 123 13.20 -3.45 27.98
N SER A 124 13.45 -4.54 28.69
CA SER A 124 12.49 -5.63 28.82
C SER A 124 11.27 -5.26 29.68
N LYS A 125 11.29 -4.09 30.30
CA LYS A 125 10.22 -3.64 31.20
C LYS A 125 9.28 -2.61 30.57
N ASN A 126 9.57 -2.13 29.40
CA ASN A 126 8.69 -1.17 28.73
C ASN A 126 7.63 -1.91 27.96
N HIS A 127 6.46 -1.99 28.58
CA HIS A 127 5.28 -2.45 27.88
C HIS A 127 4.86 -1.36 26.90
N ILE A 128 5.25 -1.50 25.68
CA ILE A 128 4.72 -0.64 24.61
C ILE A 128 3.29 -1.10 24.41
N LYS A 129 2.35 -0.22 24.72
CA LYS A 129 0.93 -0.49 24.45
C LYS A 129 0.79 -0.80 22.97
N GLY A 130 0.08 -1.88 22.66
CA GLY A 130 -0.26 -2.21 21.28
C GLY A 130 -1.03 -1.07 20.62
N PRO A 131 -1.18 -1.10 19.29
CA PRO A 131 -1.94 -0.06 18.58
C PRO A 131 -3.36 0.00 19.11
N LYS A 132 -3.93 1.20 19.11
CA LYS A 132 -5.33 1.38 19.47
C LYS A 132 -6.20 0.59 18.51
N LYS A 133 -7.32 0.07 19.04
CA LYS A 133 -8.30 -0.61 18.20
C LYS A 133 -8.80 0.34 17.11
N ARG A 134 -8.85 -0.15 15.89
CA ARG A 134 -9.31 0.63 14.75
C ARG A 134 -10.79 0.96 14.88
N THR A 135 -11.16 2.18 14.52
CA THR A 135 -12.53 2.69 14.61
C THR A 135 -13.12 2.96 13.23
N SER A 136 -14.44 3.18 13.18
CA SER A 136 -15.09 3.58 11.94
C SER A 136 -14.61 4.94 11.43
N GLU A 137 -14.18 5.82 12.33
CA GLU A 137 -13.59 7.11 11.94
C GLU A 137 -12.27 6.92 11.22
N ASP A 138 -11.47 5.95 11.66
CA ASP A 138 -10.24 5.59 10.99
C ASP A 138 -10.52 5.12 9.56
N ASP A 139 -11.57 4.33 9.37
CA ASP A 139 -11.96 3.83 8.05
C ASP A 139 -12.42 4.96 7.15
N GLU A 140 -13.21 5.90 7.66
CA GLU A 140 -13.64 7.07 6.89
C GLU A 140 -12.45 7.93 6.48
N ARG A 141 -11.52 8.14 7.40
CA ARG A 141 -10.32 8.94 7.14
C ARG A 141 -9.49 8.29 6.03
N PHE A 142 -9.32 6.97 6.10
CA PHE A 142 -8.62 6.25 5.05
C PHE A 142 -9.35 6.36 3.72
N ALA A 143 -10.66 6.14 3.71
CA ALA A 143 -11.47 6.17 2.49
C ALA A 143 -11.34 7.52 1.78
N GLN A 144 -11.47 8.62 2.51
CA GLN A 144 -11.36 9.96 1.95
C GLN A 144 -9.96 10.22 1.39
N SER A 145 -8.95 9.85 2.15
CA SER A 145 -7.55 10.06 1.76
C SER A 145 -7.17 9.21 0.55
N PHE A 146 -7.61 7.96 0.54
CA PHE A 146 -7.32 7.04 -0.56
C PHE A 146 -7.99 7.49 -1.85
N GLU A 147 -9.25 7.92 -1.77
CA GLU A 147 -9.96 8.42 -2.95
C GLU A 147 -9.24 9.65 -3.53
N LYS A 148 -8.77 10.56 -2.69
CA LYS A 148 -7.98 11.70 -3.15
C LYS A 148 -6.71 11.26 -3.88
N LEU A 149 -6.04 10.26 -3.35
CA LEU A 149 -4.83 9.74 -3.97
C LEU A 149 -5.14 9.10 -5.32
N VAL A 150 -6.22 8.33 -5.42
CA VAL A 150 -6.67 7.73 -6.68
C VAL A 150 -6.92 8.82 -7.73
N LEU A 151 -7.63 9.87 -7.35
CA LEU A 151 -7.92 10.98 -8.27
C LEU A 151 -6.66 11.71 -8.70
N LEU A 152 -5.73 11.92 -7.79
CA LEU A 152 -4.44 12.52 -8.11
C LEU A 152 -3.65 11.65 -9.09
N ALA A 153 -3.58 10.36 -8.83
CA ALA A 153 -2.85 9.42 -9.68
C ALA A 153 -3.45 9.35 -11.09
N GLN A 154 -4.78 9.33 -11.18
CA GLN A 154 -5.48 9.35 -12.48
C GLN A 154 -5.23 10.65 -13.24
N ALA A 155 -5.24 11.78 -12.55
CA ALA A 155 -4.98 13.09 -13.17
C ALA A 155 -3.56 13.14 -13.73
N LYS A 156 -2.59 12.63 -13.01
CA LYS A 156 -1.19 12.57 -13.47
C LYS A 156 -1.02 11.62 -14.64
N GLU A 157 -1.71 10.49 -14.62
CA GLU A 157 -1.72 9.54 -15.73
C GLU A 157 -2.29 10.20 -16.99
N GLY A 158 -3.41 10.90 -16.85
CA GLY A 158 -4.02 11.62 -17.95
C GLY A 158 -3.12 12.71 -18.55
N GLU A 159 -2.39 13.43 -17.70
CA GLU A 159 -1.43 14.43 -18.15
C GLU A 159 -0.31 13.80 -18.97
N GLN A 160 0.22 12.67 -18.51
CA GLN A 160 1.29 11.96 -19.22
C GLN A 160 0.82 11.40 -20.57
N ASN A 161 -0.38 10.84 -20.59
CA ASN A 161 -0.97 10.27 -21.79
C ASN A 161 -1.43 11.36 -22.76
N GLY A 162 -1.76 12.55 -22.27
CA GLY A 162 -2.16 13.69 -23.08
C GLY A 162 -0.99 14.54 -23.54
N ALA A 163 0.21 14.32 -23.05
CA ALA A 163 1.40 15.04 -23.46
C ALA A 163 1.97 14.41 -24.72
N VAL A 164 1.65 14.97 -25.80
CA VAL A 164 2.13 14.52 -27.12
C VAL A 164 3.34 15.33 -27.51
#